data_5019920e66d8d22f797752f1ff00d0d6
#
_entry.id   5019920e66d8d22f797752f1ff00d0d6
#
_cell.length_a   1.000
_cell.length_b   1.000
_cell.length_c   1.000
_cell.angle_alpha   90.00
_cell.angle_beta   90.00
_cell.angle_gamma   90.00
#
_symmetry.space_group_name_H-M   'P 1'
#
loop_
_entity.id
_entity.type
_entity.pdbx_description
1 polymer ?
#
loop_
_entity_poly.entity_id
_entity_poly.type
_entity_poly.pdbx_seq_one_letter_code
_entity_poly.pdbx_strand_id
1 'polypeptide(L)'
;NTVKEKWPEILDYLKKEYDIQDITFETFILPLNVQYYKDGLVKLVFTGNSGSSGLQYIKKKYFDFLKLSLAHFLGENTDLQILLPGDASLEDSSDESDEENAANSEDLILERRILEANLDKKYTFDSFVVGNNAIAQATSLAVADSPGEAHNPLFIFGGVGLGKTHLMQSIGNYVLKSNPNSKVLYTTTESFTNEIVDLLGKQKKDQDEIIQFRKKYRNVDVLLIDDIQFISGKDRTQEELFNIFNELFLKHKQIVFTSDRKPNEIEDIADRLTTRFQQGL
;
A
#
# COMPACT_ATOMS: atom_id res chain seq x y z
N ASN A 1 -32.28 -11.79 11.94
CA ASN A 1 -32.26 -11.02 13.20
C ASN A 1 -31.89 -11.84 14.45
N THR A 2 -32.06 -13.17 14.45
CA THR A 2 -31.82 -14.03 15.61
C THR A 2 -30.39 -13.99 16.15
N VAL A 3 -29.37 -13.79 15.29
CA VAL A 3 -27.95 -13.73 15.73
C VAL A 3 -27.64 -12.41 16.41
N LYS A 4 -28.16 -11.29 15.93
CA LYS A 4 -27.97 -9.97 16.57
C LYS A 4 -28.55 -9.92 17.99
N GLU A 5 -29.69 -10.56 18.19
CA GLU A 5 -30.37 -10.66 19.49
C GLU A 5 -29.58 -11.52 20.48
N LYS A 6 -28.99 -12.64 20.00
CA LYS A 6 -28.17 -13.55 20.79
C LYS A 6 -26.72 -13.15 20.94
N TRP A 7 -26.28 -12.11 20.23
CA TRP A 7 -24.86 -11.72 20.18
C TRP A 7 -24.25 -11.43 21.57
N PRO A 8 -24.93 -10.72 22.47
CA PRO A 8 -24.44 -10.53 23.84
C PRO A 8 -24.23 -11.84 24.60
N GLU A 9 -25.12 -12.81 24.43
CA GLU A 9 -25.03 -14.13 25.08
C GLU A 9 -23.85 -14.95 24.49
N ILE A 10 -23.63 -14.86 23.19
CA ILE A 10 -22.51 -15.51 22.50
C ILE A 10 -21.17 -14.92 22.99
N LEU A 11 -21.08 -13.60 23.16
CA LEU A 11 -19.89 -12.92 23.68
C LEU A 11 -19.60 -13.32 25.14
N ASP A 12 -20.62 -13.40 25.97
CA ASP A 12 -20.46 -13.82 27.39
C ASP A 12 -20.04 -15.30 27.48
N TYR A 13 -20.62 -16.17 26.65
CA TYR A 13 -20.23 -17.58 26.53
C TYR A 13 -18.76 -17.69 26.08
N LEU A 14 -18.36 -16.99 24.99
CA LEU A 14 -17.01 -16.98 24.47
C LEU A 14 -15.98 -16.54 25.52
N LYS A 15 -16.29 -15.50 26.28
CA LYS A 15 -15.40 -14.97 27.33
C LYS A 15 -15.18 -16.00 28.44
N LYS A 16 -16.24 -16.67 28.88
CA LYS A 16 -16.22 -17.64 29.99
C LYS A 16 -15.62 -18.97 29.58
N GLU A 17 -16.03 -19.50 28.43
CA GLU A 17 -15.61 -20.84 27.98
C GLU A 17 -14.12 -20.90 27.63
N TYR A 18 -13.58 -19.82 27.06
CA TYR A 18 -12.17 -19.77 26.62
C TYR A 18 -11.27 -18.90 27.51
N ASP A 19 -11.75 -18.50 28.70
CA ASP A 19 -11.02 -17.73 29.71
C ASP A 19 -10.27 -16.50 29.11
N ILE A 20 -11.00 -15.72 28.28
CA ILE A 20 -10.40 -14.57 27.61
C ILE A 20 -10.23 -13.43 28.59
N GLN A 21 -8.97 -12.97 28.76
CA GLN A 21 -8.64 -11.84 29.64
C GLN A 21 -9.40 -10.57 29.26
N ASP A 22 -9.84 -9.79 30.25
CA ASP A 22 -10.66 -8.59 30.10
C ASP A 22 -10.10 -7.60 29.05
N ILE A 23 -8.80 -7.28 29.14
CA ILE A 23 -8.14 -6.36 28.18
C ILE A 23 -8.23 -6.87 26.75
N THR A 24 -8.00 -8.16 26.54
CA THR A 24 -8.06 -8.77 25.20
C THR A 24 -9.49 -8.81 24.69
N PHE A 25 -10.43 -9.14 25.56
CA PHE A 25 -11.84 -9.18 25.22
C PHE A 25 -12.37 -7.80 24.80
N GLU A 26 -12.09 -6.77 25.58
CA GLU A 26 -12.50 -5.38 25.30
C GLU A 26 -11.84 -4.81 24.02
N THR A 27 -10.57 -5.18 23.77
CA THR A 27 -9.82 -4.64 22.64
C THR A 27 -10.15 -5.32 21.31
N PHE A 28 -10.39 -6.65 21.30
CA PHE A 28 -10.46 -7.42 20.07
C PHE A 28 -11.81 -8.13 19.85
N ILE A 29 -12.50 -8.54 20.91
CA ILE A 29 -13.72 -9.33 20.78
C ILE A 29 -14.96 -8.44 20.88
N LEU A 30 -15.03 -7.57 21.87
CA LEU A 30 -16.15 -6.65 22.05
C LEU A 30 -16.42 -5.73 20.85
N PRO A 31 -15.39 -5.24 20.10
CA PRO A 31 -15.61 -4.45 18.90
C PRO A 31 -16.09 -5.24 17.67
N LEU A 32 -16.37 -6.54 17.79
CA LEU A 32 -16.98 -7.32 16.72
C LEU A 32 -18.50 -7.12 16.72
N ASN A 33 -19.03 -6.68 15.58
CA ASN A 33 -20.47 -6.45 15.40
C ASN A 33 -21.03 -7.40 14.34
N VAL A 34 -22.21 -7.96 14.60
CA VAL A 34 -22.91 -8.80 13.61
C VAL A 34 -23.50 -7.93 12.52
N GLN A 35 -23.01 -8.08 11.31
CA GLN A 35 -23.58 -7.40 10.15
C GLN A 35 -24.82 -8.12 9.67
N TYR A 36 -24.71 -9.40 9.30
CA TYR A 36 -25.85 -10.25 8.96
C TYR A 36 -25.59 -11.74 9.18
N TYR A 37 -26.69 -12.51 9.13
CA TYR A 37 -26.69 -13.97 9.12
C TYR A 37 -27.63 -14.46 8.02
N LYS A 38 -27.13 -15.24 7.08
CA LYS A 38 -27.90 -15.82 5.98
C LYS A 38 -27.25 -17.13 5.52
N ASP A 39 -28.08 -18.16 5.25
CA ASP A 39 -27.67 -19.44 4.70
C ASP A 39 -26.53 -20.15 5.45
N GLY A 40 -26.50 -20.00 6.80
CA GLY A 40 -25.46 -20.58 7.65
C GLY A 40 -24.18 -19.72 7.76
N LEU A 41 -24.03 -18.61 7.02
CA LEU A 41 -22.88 -17.71 7.10
C LEU A 41 -23.18 -16.53 8.04
N VAL A 42 -22.34 -16.36 9.05
CA VAL A 42 -22.31 -15.16 9.92
C VAL A 42 -21.22 -14.23 9.46
N LYS A 43 -21.57 -12.98 9.14
CA LYS A 43 -20.59 -11.91 8.86
C LYS A 43 -20.48 -10.99 10.06
N LEU A 44 -19.25 -10.87 10.57
CA LEU A 44 -18.87 -9.95 11.63
C LEU A 44 -18.02 -8.82 11.07
N VAL A 45 -18.20 -7.62 11.62
CA VAL A 45 -17.39 -6.45 11.30
C VAL A 45 -16.60 -6.04 12.52
N PHE A 46 -15.27 -5.91 12.37
CA PHE A 46 -14.39 -5.47 13.41
C PHE A 46 -14.20 -3.94 13.36
N THR A 47 -14.73 -3.23 14.38
CA THR A 47 -14.69 -1.77 14.48
C THR A 47 -13.63 -1.26 15.46
N GLY A 48 -12.72 -2.12 15.93
CA GLY A 48 -11.67 -1.76 16.87
C GLY A 48 -10.59 -0.85 16.28
N ASN A 49 -9.97 -0.03 17.11
CA ASN A 49 -8.96 0.98 16.74
C ASN A 49 -7.66 0.37 16.13
N SER A 50 -7.42 -0.94 16.30
CA SER A 50 -6.24 -1.64 15.76
C SER A 50 -6.37 -2.03 14.28
N GLY A 51 -7.48 -1.73 13.62
CA GLY A 51 -7.67 -1.89 12.18
C GLY A 51 -7.30 -3.29 11.65
N SER A 52 -6.55 -3.35 10.54
CA SER A 52 -6.15 -4.60 9.89
C SER A 52 -5.25 -5.48 10.76
N SER A 53 -4.39 -4.92 11.60
CA SER A 53 -3.55 -5.69 12.53
C SER A 53 -4.37 -6.39 13.59
N GLY A 54 -5.39 -5.72 14.13
CA GLY A 54 -6.35 -6.32 15.07
C GLY A 54 -7.17 -7.43 14.44
N LEU A 55 -7.64 -7.22 13.20
CA LEU A 55 -8.35 -8.25 12.44
C LEU A 55 -7.49 -9.50 12.19
N GLN A 56 -6.22 -9.33 11.81
CA GLN A 56 -5.29 -10.46 11.64
C GLN A 56 -5.05 -11.22 12.96
N TYR A 57 -4.91 -10.48 14.07
CA TYR A 57 -4.78 -11.09 15.39
C TYR A 57 -6.00 -11.93 15.76
N ILE A 58 -7.22 -11.39 15.55
CA ILE A 58 -8.48 -12.11 15.78
C ILE A 58 -8.55 -13.38 14.90
N LYS A 59 -8.28 -13.24 13.60
CA LYS A 59 -8.29 -14.37 12.65
C LYS A 59 -7.28 -15.45 13.02
N LYS A 60 -6.12 -15.09 13.54
CA LYS A 60 -5.08 -16.05 13.91
C LYS A 60 -5.36 -16.76 15.24
N LYS A 61 -5.93 -16.06 16.23
CA LYS A 61 -6.01 -16.54 17.61
C LYS A 61 -7.41 -16.90 18.07
N TYR A 62 -8.44 -16.24 17.56
CA TYR A 62 -9.81 -16.37 18.08
C TYR A 62 -10.83 -16.84 17.05
N PHE A 63 -10.43 -17.04 15.79
CA PHE A 63 -11.34 -17.44 14.72
C PHE A 63 -12.08 -18.75 15.01
N ASP A 64 -11.34 -19.78 15.43
CA ASP A 64 -11.91 -21.09 15.73
C ASP A 64 -12.83 -21.04 16.96
N PHE A 65 -12.47 -20.27 17.98
CA PHE A 65 -13.31 -20.09 19.17
C PHE A 65 -14.62 -19.35 18.86
N LEU A 66 -14.55 -18.32 18.02
CA LEU A 66 -15.73 -17.61 17.52
C LEU A 66 -16.62 -18.55 16.70
N LYS A 67 -16.03 -19.32 15.78
CA LYS A 67 -16.77 -20.27 14.94
C LYS A 67 -17.45 -21.35 15.77
N LEU A 68 -16.75 -21.94 16.74
CA LEU A 68 -17.32 -22.96 17.66
C LEU A 68 -18.43 -22.37 18.54
N SER A 69 -18.25 -21.17 19.07
CA SER A 69 -19.29 -20.50 19.86
C SER A 69 -20.53 -20.20 19.00
N LEU A 70 -20.35 -19.72 17.78
CA LEU A 70 -21.47 -19.52 16.85
C LEU A 70 -22.19 -20.84 16.49
N ALA A 71 -21.43 -21.89 16.23
CA ALA A 71 -22.01 -23.23 15.96
C ALA A 71 -22.81 -23.76 17.14
N HIS A 72 -22.38 -23.49 18.38
CA HIS A 72 -23.09 -23.87 19.58
C HIS A 72 -24.50 -23.22 19.67
N PHE A 73 -24.65 -21.97 19.29
CA PHE A 73 -25.92 -21.23 19.38
C PHE A 73 -26.79 -21.30 18.13
N LEU A 74 -26.19 -21.57 16.93
CA LEU A 74 -26.86 -21.50 15.62
C LEU A 74 -26.93 -22.83 14.86
N GLY A 75 -26.13 -23.83 15.28
CA GLY A 75 -26.05 -25.15 14.63
C GLY A 75 -24.70 -25.42 13.96
N GLU A 76 -24.39 -26.69 13.74
CA GLU A 76 -23.09 -27.18 13.27
C GLU A 76 -22.68 -26.69 11.86
N ASN A 77 -23.65 -26.30 11.03
CA ASN A 77 -23.39 -25.80 9.67
C ASN A 77 -23.17 -24.27 9.61
N THR A 78 -22.67 -23.68 10.71
CA THR A 78 -22.42 -22.22 10.75
C THR A 78 -21.00 -21.93 10.30
N ASP A 79 -20.87 -21.07 9.29
CA ASP A 79 -19.60 -20.52 8.83
C ASP A 79 -19.43 -19.07 9.28
N LEU A 80 -18.17 -18.58 9.32
CA LEU A 80 -17.82 -17.28 9.87
C LEU A 80 -16.92 -16.51 8.92
N GLN A 81 -17.30 -15.27 8.65
CA GLN A 81 -16.46 -14.30 7.96
C GLN A 81 -16.30 -13.05 8.85
N ILE A 82 -15.05 -12.57 8.99
CA ILE A 82 -14.74 -11.36 9.77
C ILE A 82 -14.09 -10.34 8.84
N LEU A 83 -14.68 -9.15 8.76
CA LEU A 83 -14.33 -8.07 7.83
C LEU A 83 -14.01 -6.78 8.58
N LEU A 84 -13.34 -5.85 7.92
CA LEU A 84 -13.26 -4.45 8.39
C LEU A 84 -14.50 -3.66 7.93
N PRO A 85 -14.80 -2.50 8.54
CA PRO A 85 -15.97 -1.70 8.16
C PRO A 85 -16.03 -1.31 6.67
N GLY A 86 -14.88 -1.18 6.02
CA GLY A 86 -14.77 -0.93 4.58
C GLY A 86 -15.03 -2.15 3.71
N ASP A 87 -14.69 -3.35 4.19
CA ASP A 87 -14.88 -4.61 3.47
C ASP A 87 -16.32 -5.14 3.60
N ALA A 88 -17.01 -4.71 4.67
CA ALA A 88 -18.36 -5.18 5.02
C ALA A 88 -19.46 -4.62 4.11
N SER A 89 -19.22 -3.51 3.44
CA SER A 89 -20.18 -2.85 2.54
C SER A 89 -20.22 -3.45 1.13
N LEU A 90 -19.36 -4.44 0.83
CA LEU A 90 -19.15 -4.95 -0.53
C LEU A 90 -19.99 -6.19 -0.92
N GLU A 91 -20.79 -6.75 -0.01
CA GLU A 91 -21.43 -8.06 -0.29
C GLU A 91 -22.95 -8.13 -0.03
N ASP A 92 -23.65 -7.05 0.31
CA ASP A 92 -25.08 -7.08 0.59
C ASP A 92 -25.90 -6.21 -0.37
N SER A 93 -26.04 -6.64 -1.62
CA SER A 93 -27.24 -6.29 -2.43
C SER A 93 -27.31 -7.18 -3.68
N SER A 94 -27.97 -8.30 -3.61
CA SER A 94 -28.62 -8.90 -4.77
C SER A 94 -30.04 -8.27 -4.86
N ASP A 95 -30.17 -7.25 -5.67
CA ASP A 95 -31.19 -6.95 -6.65
C ASP A 95 -31.17 -5.43 -6.99
N GLU A 96 -30.90 -5.16 -8.25
CA GLU A 96 -31.10 -3.86 -8.95
C GLU A 96 -30.30 -2.64 -8.46
N SER A 97 -28.95 -2.68 -8.62
CA SER A 97 -28.05 -1.51 -8.83
C SER A 97 -26.58 -1.94 -9.01
N ASP A 98 -26.32 -2.94 -9.84
CA ASP A 98 -25.00 -3.58 -9.93
C ASP A 98 -23.89 -2.66 -10.49
N GLU A 99 -24.21 -1.58 -11.18
CA GLU A 99 -23.21 -0.69 -11.75
C GLU A 99 -22.70 0.39 -10.77
N GLU A 100 -23.55 0.96 -9.90
CA GLU A 100 -23.12 1.97 -8.91
C GLU A 100 -22.37 1.39 -7.71
N ASN A 101 -22.70 0.17 -7.30
CA ASN A 101 -22.03 -0.48 -6.17
C ASN A 101 -20.67 -1.11 -6.55
N ALA A 102 -20.52 -1.60 -7.78
CA ALA A 102 -19.25 -2.06 -8.32
C ALA A 102 -18.25 -0.88 -8.44
N ALA A 103 -18.68 0.26 -8.95
CA ALA A 103 -17.86 1.47 -9.07
C ALA A 103 -17.40 1.98 -7.69
N ASN A 104 -18.28 2.01 -6.68
CA ASN A 104 -17.93 2.40 -5.32
C ASN A 104 -16.92 1.43 -4.66
N SER A 105 -16.98 0.14 -4.97
CA SER A 105 -16.05 -0.86 -4.43
C SER A 105 -14.68 -0.77 -5.08
N GLU A 106 -14.61 -0.53 -6.38
CA GLU A 106 -13.37 -0.33 -7.13
C GLU A 106 -12.68 0.97 -6.70
N ASP A 107 -13.42 2.05 -6.48
CA ASP A 107 -12.90 3.31 -5.99
C ASP A 107 -12.29 3.19 -4.59
N LEU A 108 -12.92 2.46 -3.68
CA LEU A 108 -12.38 2.20 -2.33
C LEU A 108 -11.10 1.35 -2.37
N ILE A 109 -11.05 0.35 -3.24
CA ILE A 109 -9.85 -0.46 -3.46
C ILE A 109 -8.73 0.41 -4.00
N LEU A 110 -9.02 1.25 -4.99
CA LEU A 110 -8.05 2.17 -5.59
C LEU A 110 -7.54 3.19 -4.56
N GLU A 111 -8.41 3.81 -3.77
CA GLU A 111 -8.00 4.75 -2.70
C GLU A 111 -7.07 4.09 -1.70
N ARG A 112 -7.37 2.87 -1.28
CA ARG A 112 -6.50 2.10 -0.39
C ARG A 112 -5.12 1.83 -1.02
N ARG A 113 -5.08 1.45 -2.29
CA ARG A 113 -3.83 1.21 -3.03
C ARG A 113 -3.00 2.48 -3.18
N ILE A 114 -3.64 3.62 -3.43
CA ILE A 114 -2.99 4.93 -3.49
C ILE A 114 -2.32 5.26 -2.15
N LEU A 115 -3.01 5.02 -1.02
CA LEU A 115 -2.45 5.22 0.32
C LEU A 115 -1.29 4.25 0.62
N GLU A 116 -1.42 2.97 0.28
CA GLU A 116 -0.36 1.96 0.45
C GLU A 116 0.89 2.29 -0.38
N ALA A 117 0.71 2.93 -1.54
CA ALA A 117 1.78 3.41 -2.41
C ALA A 117 2.41 4.74 -1.95
N ASN A 118 1.95 5.35 -0.86
CA ASN A 118 2.30 6.69 -0.38
C ASN A 118 2.00 7.80 -1.40
N LEU A 119 1.00 7.64 -2.25
CA LEU A 119 0.60 8.63 -3.25
C LEU A 119 -0.51 9.56 -2.72
N ASP A 120 -0.60 10.75 -3.31
CA ASP A 120 -1.71 11.67 -3.10
C ASP A 120 -2.61 11.66 -4.34
N LYS A 121 -3.89 11.29 -4.16
CA LYS A 121 -4.88 11.16 -5.23
C LYS A 121 -5.13 12.44 -6.04
N LYS A 122 -4.76 13.61 -5.51
CA LYS A 122 -4.93 14.89 -6.21
C LYS A 122 -4.00 15.05 -7.41
N TYR A 123 -2.86 14.34 -7.44
CA TYR A 123 -1.89 14.43 -8.51
C TYR A 123 -2.26 13.47 -9.65
N THR A 124 -2.92 14.00 -10.64
CA THR A 124 -3.31 13.27 -11.86
C THR A 124 -2.81 13.99 -13.10
N PHE A 125 -2.75 13.31 -14.24
CA PHE A 125 -2.42 13.96 -15.52
C PHE A 125 -3.47 14.99 -15.92
N ASP A 126 -4.74 14.78 -15.56
CA ASP A 126 -5.86 15.71 -15.85
C ASP A 126 -5.75 17.01 -15.05
N SER A 127 -5.25 16.94 -13.81
CA SER A 127 -5.06 18.12 -12.94
C SER A 127 -3.73 18.83 -13.20
N PHE A 128 -2.85 18.27 -14.06
CA PHE A 128 -1.57 18.86 -14.39
C PHE A 128 -1.70 20.04 -15.37
N VAL A 129 -1.16 21.19 -15.00
CA VAL A 129 -1.18 22.37 -15.88
C VAL A 129 -0.03 22.28 -16.87
N VAL A 130 -0.38 22.12 -18.15
CA VAL A 130 0.59 22.03 -19.25
C VAL A 130 1.03 23.45 -19.66
N GLY A 131 2.33 23.68 -19.57
CA GLY A 131 3.00 24.88 -20.09
C GLY A 131 4.08 24.47 -21.09
N ASN A 132 5.31 24.94 -20.88
CA ASN A 132 6.47 24.53 -21.68
C ASN A 132 6.96 23.10 -21.40
N ASN A 133 6.22 22.33 -20.60
CA ASN A 133 6.55 21.00 -20.11
C ASN A 133 5.73 19.89 -20.81
N ALA A 134 5.15 20.15 -21.98
CA ALA A 134 4.32 19.21 -22.73
C ALA A 134 5.06 17.88 -23.04
N ILE A 135 6.36 17.95 -23.35
CA ILE A 135 7.19 16.74 -23.59
C ILE A 135 7.30 15.90 -22.32
N ALA A 136 7.56 16.53 -21.18
CA ALA A 136 7.66 15.83 -19.90
C ALA A 136 6.34 15.14 -19.55
N GLN A 137 5.18 15.79 -19.77
CA GLN A 137 3.86 15.19 -19.57
C GLN A 137 3.63 14.02 -20.51
N ALA A 138 3.88 14.20 -21.82
CA ALA A 138 3.64 13.14 -22.81
C ALA A 138 4.52 11.90 -22.54
N THR A 139 5.80 12.12 -22.17
CA THR A 139 6.71 11.02 -21.80
C THR A 139 6.27 10.33 -20.52
N SER A 140 5.86 11.11 -19.51
CA SER A 140 5.35 10.54 -18.24
C SER A 140 4.10 9.69 -18.46
N LEU A 141 3.19 10.12 -19.35
CA LEU A 141 2.01 9.36 -19.72
C LEU A 141 2.39 8.07 -20.46
N ALA A 142 3.33 8.11 -21.41
CA ALA A 142 3.81 6.93 -22.11
C ALA A 142 4.45 5.91 -21.16
N VAL A 143 5.22 6.37 -20.15
CA VAL A 143 5.77 5.51 -19.11
C VAL A 143 4.69 4.92 -18.21
N ALA A 144 3.64 5.68 -17.89
CA ALA A 144 2.53 5.20 -17.08
C ALA A 144 1.68 4.16 -17.81
N ASP A 145 1.55 4.28 -19.13
CA ASP A 145 0.80 3.35 -19.99
C ASP A 145 1.53 2.01 -20.17
N SER A 146 2.87 2.03 -20.29
CA SER A 146 3.70 0.85 -20.49
C SER A 146 4.92 0.84 -19.57
N PRO A 147 4.75 0.61 -18.25
CA PRO A 147 5.84 0.66 -17.28
C PRO A 147 6.94 -0.37 -17.57
N GLY A 148 8.19 0.09 -17.56
CA GLY A 148 9.37 -0.73 -17.79
C GLY A 148 9.77 -0.92 -19.27
N GLU A 149 8.93 -0.49 -20.21
CA GLU A 149 9.14 -0.71 -21.64
C GLU A 149 9.59 0.55 -22.40
N ALA A 150 8.91 1.69 -22.20
CA ALA A 150 9.14 2.87 -23.01
C ALA A 150 10.45 3.59 -22.64
N HIS A 151 10.58 4.06 -21.42
CA HIS A 151 11.72 4.81 -20.90
C HIS A 151 12.03 4.38 -19.48
N ASN A 152 13.13 3.65 -19.28
CA ASN A 152 13.51 3.16 -17.95
C ASN A 152 15.03 3.29 -17.73
N PRO A 153 15.47 4.06 -16.71
CA PRO A 153 14.65 4.92 -15.85
C PRO A 153 14.09 6.15 -16.57
N LEU A 154 13.02 6.74 -16.03
CA LEU A 154 12.60 8.08 -16.38
C LEU A 154 13.18 9.07 -15.35
N PHE A 155 13.89 10.10 -15.83
CA PHE A 155 14.51 11.12 -14.99
C PHE A 155 13.92 12.49 -15.30
N ILE A 156 13.04 13.00 -14.42
CA ILE A 156 12.35 14.28 -14.57
C ILE A 156 13.14 15.35 -13.82
N PHE A 157 13.71 16.32 -14.52
CA PHE A 157 14.48 17.38 -13.88
C PHE A 157 13.99 18.77 -14.27
N GLY A 158 14.26 19.75 -13.40
CA GLY A 158 13.90 21.15 -13.64
C GLY A 158 13.78 21.95 -12.35
N GLY A 159 13.64 23.25 -12.46
CA GLY A 159 13.54 24.17 -11.34
C GLY A 159 12.39 23.86 -10.37
N VAL A 160 12.37 24.59 -9.25
CA VAL A 160 11.33 24.48 -8.23
C VAL A 160 9.98 24.94 -8.80
N GLY A 161 8.89 24.28 -8.40
CA GLY A 161 7.53 24.67 -8.79
C GLY A 161 7.10 24.26 -10.21
N LEU A 162 7.93 23.53 -10.97
CA LEU A 162 7.59 23.10 -12.34
C LEU A 162 6.74 21.84 -12.44
N GLY A 163 6.29 21.28 -11.30
CA GLY A 163 5.37 20.15 -11.28
C GLY A 163 6.03 18.77 -11.39
N LYS A 164 7.34 18.62 -11.10
CA LYS A 164 8.05 17.32 -11.15
C LYS A 164 7.39 16.26 -10.29
N THR A 165 7.16 16.54 -9.00
CA THR A 165 6.45 15.67 -8.06
C THR A 165 5.02 15.34 -8.54
N HIS A 166 4.34 16.33 -9.13
CA HIS A 166 3.01 16.13 -9.71
C HIS A 166 3.04 15.09 -10.83
N LEU A 167 3.92 15.24 -11.83
CA LEU A 167 4.07 14.28 -12.93
C LEU A 167 4.46 12.89 -12.41
N MET A 168 5.41 12.82 -11.50
CA MET A 168 5.82 11.54 -10.90
C MET A 168 4.66 10.83 -10.21
N GLN A 169 3.93 11.52 -9.35
CA GLN A 169 2.78 10.92 -8.67
C GLN A 169 1.61 10.63 -9.61
N SER A 170 1.45 11.41 -10.69
CA SER A 170 0.47 11.11 -11.74
C SER A 170 0.75 9.78 -12.43
N ILE A 171 2.03 9.43 -12.66
CA ILE A 171 2.43 8.11 -13.16
C ILE A 171 1.91 7.01 -12.22
N GLY A 172 2.20 7.13 -10.92
CA GLY A 172 1.78 6.14 -9.94
C GLY A 172 0.26 5.98 -9.85
N ASN A 173 -0.47 7.09 -9.79
CA ASN A 173 -1.93 7.09 -9.74
C ASN A 173 -2.54 6.48 -11.02
N TYR A 174 -1.99 6.81 -12.20
CA TYR A 174 -2.44 6.25 -13.47
C TYR A 174 -2.23 4.74 -13.54
N VAL A 175 -1.03 4.25 -13.15
CA VAL A 175 -0.72 2.81 -13.13
C VAL A 175 -1.67 2.05 -12.22
N LEU A 176 -1.95 2.54 -11.01
CA LEU A 176 -2.88 1.91 -10.07
C LEU A 176 -4.33 1.92 -10.59
N LYS A 177 -4.74 3.01 -11.27
CA LYS A 177 -6.06 3.10 -11.88
C LYS A 177 -6.23 2.13 -13.04
N SER A 178 -5.18 1.97 -13.88
CA SER A 178 -5.21 1.05 -15.03
C SER A 178 -5.04 -0.41 -14.62
N ASN A 179 -4.27 -0.69 -13.57
CA ASN A 179 -4.06 -2.03 -13.01
C ASN A 179 -3.94 -1.99 -11.49
N PRO A 180 -5.05 -2.18 -10.76
CA PRO A 180 -5.07 -2.15 -9.29
C PRO A 180 -4.18 -3.20 -8.60
N ASN A 181 -3.74 -4.24 -9.33
CA ASN A 181 -2.83 -5.27 -8.81
C ASN A 181 -1.35 -4.86 -8.90
N SER A 182 -1.03 -3.79 -9.62
CA SER A 182 0.33 -3.27 -9.69
C SER A 182 0.82 -2.80 -8.32
N LYS A 183 2.09 -3.05 -8.04
CA LYS A 183 2.76 -2.59 -6.82
C LYS A 183 3.53 -1.32 -7.11
N VAL A 184 2.99 -0.20 -6.70
CA VAL A 184 3.62 1.12 -6.83
C VAL A 184 4.12 1.56 -5.47
N LEU A 185 5.32 2.15 -5.41
CA LEU A 185 5.88 2.75 -4.21
C LEU A 185 6.44 4.12 -4.54
N TYR A 186 5.92 5.14 -3.87
CA TYR A 186 6.47 6.49 -3.85
C TYR A 186 7.25 6.74 -2.55
N THR A 187 8.42 7.35 -2.66
CA THR A 187 9.22 7.79 -1.53
C THR A 187 10.02 9.04 -1.89
N THR A 188 10.36 9.84 -0.89
CA THR A 188 11.38 10.89 -1.06
C THR A 188 12.75 10.32 -0.77
N THR A 189 13.79 10.91 -1.36
CA THR A 189 15.20 10.53 -1.07
C THR A 189 15.53 10.70 0.41
N GLU A 190 14.92 11.68 1.08
CA GLU A 190 15.11 11.89 2.51
C GLU A 190 14.52 10.73 3.33
N SER A 191 13.26 10.34 3.06
CA SER A 191 12.62 9.20 3.73
C SER A 191 13.39 7.90 3.48
N PHE A 192 13.80 7.64 2.25
CA PHE A 192 14.64 6.50 1.89
C PHE A 192 15.95 6.48 2.67
N THR A 193 16.62 7.63 2.77
CA THR A 193 17.88 7.76 3.54
C THR A 193 17.67 7.48 5.03
N ASN A 194 16.61 8.06 5.61
CA ASN A 194 16.31 7.88 7.03
C ASN A 194 16.04 6.42 7.36
N GLU A 195 15.28 5.70 6.53
CA GLU A 195 15.09 4.25 6.70
C GLU A 195 16.42 3.48 6.71
N ILE A 196 17.37 3.84 5.83
CA ILE A 196 18.69 3.21 5.80
C ILE A 196 19.51 3.55 7.05
N VAL A 197 19.50 4.82 7.48
CA VAL A 197 20.20 5.25 8.69
C VAL A 197 19.68 4.53 9.93
N ASP A 198 18.36 4.40 10.05
CA ASP A 198 17.71 3.69 11.16
C ASP A 198 18.10 2.20 11.19
N LEU A 199 18.15 1.55 10.03
CA LEU A 199 18.59 0.15 9.91
C LEU A 199 20.06 -0.05 10.29
N LEU A 200 20.93 0.93 9.95
CA LEU A 200 22.37 0.84 10.20
C LEU A 200 22.77 1.33 11.60
N GLY A 201 21.95 2.19 12.22
CA GLY A 201 22.22 2.78 13.54
C GLY A 201 21.93 1.84 14.71
N LYS A 202 21.21 0.75 14.50
CA LYS A 202 20.87 -0.22 15.55
C LYS A 202 22.10 -1.06 15.93
N GLN A 203 22.41 -1.13 17.24
CA GLN A 203 23.55 -1.91 17.76
C GLN A 203 23.44 -3.43 17.50
N LYS A 204 22.23 -3.97 17.35
CA LYS A 204 21.97 -5.31 16.83
C LYS A 204 21.34 -5.16 15.46
N LYS A 205 22.06 -5.54 14.40
CA LYS A 205 21.51 -5.67 13.05
C LYS A 205 20.43 -6.74 13.10
N ASP A 206 19.18 -6.33 13.12
CA ASP A 206 18.07 -7.25 12.93
C ASP A 206 18.02 -7.61 11.43
N GLN A 207 18.42 -8.86 11.13
CA GLN A 207 18.43 -9.36 9.75
C GLN A 207 17.04 -9.30 9.13
N ASP A 208 16.00 -9.47 9.93
CA ASP A 208 14.63 -9.45 9.46
C ASP A 208 14.20 -8.04 8.99
N GLU A 209 14.64 -6.98 9.67
CA GLU A 209 14.39 -5.61 9.25
C GLU A 209 15.08 -5.26 7.93
N ILE A 210 16.32 -5.70 7.73
CA ILE A 210 17.05 -5.50 6.47
C ILE A 210 16.35 -6.24 5.33
N ILE A 211 15.88 -7.47 5.57
CA ILE A 211 15.13 -8.25 4.60
C ILE A 211 13.81 -7.55 4.26
N GLN A 212 13.10 -7.01 5.27
CA GLN A 212 11.84 -6.28 5.09
C GLN A 212 12.04 -4.99 4.26
N PHE A 213 13.07 -4.21 4.59
CA PHE A 213 13.43 -3.02 3.80
C PHE A 213 13.70 -3.38 2.33
N ARG A 214 14.55 -4.36 2.09
CA ARG A 214 14.85 -4.80 0.72
C ARG A 214 13.61 -5.32 0.01
N LYS A 215 12.76 -6.09 0.70
CA LYS A 215 11.50 -6.58 0.14
C LYS A 215 10.55 -5.44 -0.22
N LYS A 216 10.46 -4.40 0.59
CA LYS A 216 9.65 -3.20 0.34
C LYS A 216 10.02 -2.54 -0.98
N TYR A 217 11.32 -2.30 -1.23
CA TYR A 217 11.80 -1.56 -2.40
C TYR A 217 12.03 -2.42 -3.64
N ARG A 218 12.25 -3.73 -3.50
CA ARG A 218 12.56 -4.64 -4.61
C ARG A 218 11.37 -5.43 -5.13
N ASN A 219 10.24 -5.42 -4.39
CA ASN A 219 9.03 -6.15 -4.78
C ASN A 219 7.94 -5.20 -5.29
N VAL A 220 8.33 -4.26 -6.13
CA VAL A 220 7.44 -3.27 -6.75
C VAL A 220 7.47 -3.40 -8.28
N ASP A 221 6.41 -2.94 -8.93
CA ASP A 221 6.34 -2.83 -10.39
C ASP A 221 6.77 -1.43 -10.86
N VAL A 222 6.52 -0.41 -10.01
CA VAL A 222 6.92 0.97 -10.24
C VAL A 222 7.51 1.57 -8.98
N LEU A 223 8.76 2.02 -9.03
CA LEU A 223 9.44 2.75 -7.97
C LEU A 223 9.58 4.23 -8.33
N LEU A 224 9.06 5.11 -7.49
CA LEU A 224 9.08 6.54 -7.65
C LEU A 224 9.91 7.17 -6.52
N ILE A 225 11.05 7.80 -6.86
CA ILE A 225 11.93 8.43 -5.87
C ILE A 225 12.05 9.93 -6.18
N ASP A 226 11.50 10.73 -5.28
CA ASP A 226 11.45 12.17 -5.41
C ASP A 226 12.71 12.84 -4.86
N ASP A 227 13.12 13.94 -5.50
CA ASP A 227 14.22 14.81 -5.10
C ASP A 227 15.56 14.06 -4.91
N ILE A 228 15.99 13.31 -5.94
CA ILE A 228 17.17 12.45 -5.87
C ILE A 228 18.48 13.21 -5.59
N GLN A 229 18.55 14.53 -5.82
CA GLN A 229 19.72 15.35 -5.50
C GLN A 229 20.10 15.29 -4.01
N PHE A 230 19.18 14.98 -3.11
CA PHE A 230 19.46 14.84 -1.68
C PHE A 230 20.22 13.56 -1.29
N ILE A 231 20.57 12.71 -2.28
CA ILE A 231 21.45 11.55 -2.06
C ILE A 231 22.94 11.92 -2.05
N SER A 232 23.27 13.16 -2.44
CA SER A 232 24.62 13.72 -2.47
C SER A 232 25.37 13.47 -1.16
N GLY A 233 26.63 12.99 -1.25
CA GLY A 233 27.49 12.71 -0.10
C GLY A 233 27.05 11.56 0.83
N LYS A 234 26.02 10.78 0.47
CA LYS A 234 25.48 9.70 1.31
C LYS A 234 25.87 8.32 0.74
N ASP A 235 27.14 7.95 0.81
CA ASP A 235 27.72 6.76 0.17
C ASP A 235 26.93 5.48 0.38
N ARG A 236 26.50 5.20 1.63
CA ARG A 236 25.73 3.98 1.94
C ARG A 236 24.34 3.98 1.32
N THR A 237 23.69 5.14 1.29
CA THR A 237 22.39 5.30 0.64
C THR A 237 22.51 5.11 -0.87
N GLN A 238 23.59 5.66 -1.46
CA GLN A 238 23.92 5.50 -2.87
C GLN A 238 24.18 4.03 -3.22
N GLU A 239 24.89 3.31 -2.36
CA GLU A 239 25.17 1.88 -2.57
C GLU A 239 23.88 1.04 -2.56
N GLU A 240 23.01 1.22 -1.56
CA GLU A 240 21.76 0.44 -1.49
C GLU A 240 20.80 0.82 -2.63
N LEU A 241 20.72 2.12 -2.99
CA LEU A 241 19.94 2.55 -4.15
C LEU A 241 20.45 1.89 -5.45
N PHE A 242 21.77 1.83 -5.65
CA PHE A 242 22.35 1.17 -6.81
C PHE A 242 21.98 -0.32 -6.89
N ASN A 243 21.97 -1.02 -5.75
CA ASN A 243 21.59 -2.43 -5.68
C ASN A 243 20.09 -2.62 -6.00
N ILE A 244 19.21 -1.78 -5.45
CA ILE A 244 17.78 -1.80 -5.72
C ILE A 244 17.53 -1.48 -7.21
N PHE A 245 18.18 -0.44 -7.74
CA PHE A 245 18.07 -0.05 -9.13
C PHE A 245 18.39 -1.23 -10.07
N ASN A 246 19.56 -1.87 -9.89
CA ASN A 246 19.98 -2.96 -10.76
C ASN A 246 18.98 -4.13 -10.72
N GLU A 247 18.47 -4.47 -9.54
CA GLU A 247 17.50 -5.57 -9.41
C GLU A 247 16.18 -5.27 -10.12
N LEU A 248 15.64 -4.07 -9.94
CA LEU A 248 14.41 -3.63 -10.59
C LEU A 248 14.58 -3.52 -12.11
N PHE A 249 15.69 -2.92 -12.54
CA PHE A 249 16.01 -2.75 -13.97
C PHE A 249 16.12 -4.08 -14.70
N LEU A 250 16.79 -5.07 -14.12
CA LEU A 250 16.91 -6.41 -14.67
C LEU A 250 15.57 -7.16 -14.76
N LYS A 251 14.62 -6.80 -13.92
CA LYS A 251 13.26 -7.35 -13.93
C LYS A 251 12.28 -6.53 -14.78
N HIS A 252 12.78 -5.58 -15.56
CA HIS A 252 11.95 -4.66 -16.36
C HIS A 252 10.90 -3.90 -15.52
N LYS A 253 11.22 -3.58 -14.25
CA LYS A 253 10.37 -2.78 -13.39
C LYS A 253 10.65 -1.29 -13.61
N GLN A 254 9.61 -0.47 -13.65
CA GLN A 254 9.76 0.95 -13.91
C GLN A 254 10.41 1.68 -12.73
N ILE A 255 11.36 2.54 -13.02
CA ILE A 255 11.98 3.43 -12.05
C ILE A 255 11.84 4.87 -12.55
N VAL A 256 11.39 5.77 -11.67
CA VAL A 256 11.25 7.19 -11.97
C VAL A 256 11.95 8.01 -10.90
N PHE A 257 12.74 8.97 -11.33
CA PHE A 257 13.41 9.93 -10.45
C PHE A 257 12.96 11.35 -10.76
N THR A 258 12.92 12.20 -9.74
CA THR A 258 12.88 13.65 -9.94
C THR A 258 14.14 14.31 -9.38
N SER A 259 14.49 15.48 -9.91
CA SER A 259 15.62 16.30 -9.44
C SER A 259 15.41 17.77 -9.75
N ASP A 260 16.08 18.65 -9.00
CA ASP A 260 16.19 20.08 -9.33
C ASP A 260 17.23 20.37 -10.42
N ARG A 261 18.11 19.37 -10.74
CA ARG A 261 19.21 19.47 -11.70
C ARG A 261 19.40 18.17 -12.49
N LYS A 262 20.21 18.23 -13.54
CA LYS A 262 20.54 17.05 -14.36
C LYS A 262 21.39 16.04 -13.59
N PRO A 263 21.41 14.77 -14.01
CA PRO A 263 22.19 13.71 -13.33
C PRO A 263 23.68 14.06 -13.16
N ASN A 264 24.30 14.66 -14.17
CA ASN A 264 25.71 15.06 -14.17
C ASN A 264 26.00 16.35 -13.40
N GLU A 265 25.00 17.07 -12.95
CA GLU A 265 25.09 18.27 -12.14
C GLU A 265 24.90 18.00 -10.64
N ILE A 266 24.60 16.75 -10.27
CA ILE A 266 24.49 16.33 -8.87
C ILE A 266 25.91 16.07 -8.36
N GLU A 267 26.35 16.88 -7.41
CA GLU A 267 27.68 16.74 -6.79
C GLU A 267 27.74 15.52 -5.85
N ASP A 268 28.93 15.02 -5.57
CA ASP A 268 29.18 13.92 -4.61
C ASP A 268 28.29 12.69 -4.83
N ILE A 269 28.02 12.34 -6.07
CA ILE A 269 27.33 11.13 -6.48
C ILE A 269 28.28 10.17 -7.18
N ALA A 270 28.16 8.88 -6.91
CA ALA A 270 28.97 7.85 -7.54
C ALA A 270 28.68 7.78 -9.07
N ASP A 271 29.73 7.75 -9.91
CA ASP A 271 29.64 7.68 -11.37
C ASP A 271 28.71 6.57 -11.89
N ARG A 272 28.70 5.45 -11.18
CA ARG A 272 27.83 4.32 -11.51
C ARG A 272 26.33 4.65 -11.41
N LEU A 273 25.92 5.53 -10.47
CA LEU A 273 24.53 6.02 -10.36
C LEU A 273 24.23 7.05 -11.44
N THR A 274 25.13 8.00 -11.66
CA THR A 274 25.00 9.00 -12.74
C THR A 274 24.78 8.31 -14.08
N THR A 275 25.58 7.28 -14.38
CA THR A 275 25.44 6.47 -15.59
C THR A 275 24.07 5.81 -15.68
N ARG A 276 23.54 5.27 -14.56
CA ARG A 276 22.21 4.66 -14.51
C ARG A 276 21.09 5.66 -14.73
N PHE A 277 21.19 6.85 -14.14
CA PHE A 277 20.18 7.89 -14.33
C PHE A 277 20.12 8.40 -15.78
N GLN A 278 21.24 8.36 -16.50
CA GLN A 278 21.35 8.76 -17.90
C GLN A 278 21.01 7.64 -18.90
N GLN A 279 20.82 6.40 -18.43
CA GLN A 279 20.59 5.25 -19.31
C GLN A 279 19.20 5.29 -19.98
N GLY A 280 18.22 5.91 -19.34
CA GLY A 280 16.85 6.09 -19.87
C GLY A 280 16.64 7.45 -20.54
N LEU A 281 15.60 8.15 -20.15
CA LEU A 281 15.28 9.49 -20.68
C LEU A 281 15.19 10.50 -19.53
#